data_6d1058c215866bc0072e5b7557c3886f
#
_entry.id   6d1058c215866bc0072e5b7557c3886f
#
_cell.length_a   1.000
_cell.length_b   1.000
_cell.length_c   1.000
_cell.angle_alpha   90.00
_cell.angle_beta   90.00
_cell.angle_gamma   90.00
#
_symmetry.space_group_name_H-M   'P 1'
#
loop_
_entity.id
_entity.type
_entity.pdbx_description
1 polymer ?
#
loop_
_entity_poly.entity_id
_entity_poly.type
_entity_poly.pdbx_seq_one_letter_code
_entity_poly.pdbx_strand_id
1 'polypeptide(L)'
;MNLIQLPVEELRCFFINIFNVLVLHSKVTSKAPVDDDHVVPRCSFFRNTSYQVGKYFYSLDDICRGVLRAKKCLFLDCDPRIHFALSYGTRHTPQARVFGAHSLDSELDSATRNFCTDRVRVDVEGGVVTLPLLCEWYSKDFEASGKTVIEWVSAFVPPNVAAGIAAASARKDLRVVYE
;
A
#
# COMPACT_ATOMS: atom_id res chain seq x y z
N MET A 1 -6.63 4.41 -26.48
CA MET A 1 -6.92 3.23 -25.65
C MET A 1 -8.14 3.54 -24.81
N ASN A 2 -9.16 2.71 -24.81
CA ASN A 2 -10.35 2.88 -23.99
C ASN A 2 -10.17 2.05 -22.70
N LEU A 3 -9.79 2.71 -21.61
CA LEU A 3 -9.52 2.07 -20.31
C LEU A 3 -10.74 1.31 -19.75
N ILE A 4 -11.97 1.76 -20.10
CA ILE A 4 -13.23 1.16 -19.62
C ILE A 4 -13.45 -0.27 -20.17
N GLN A 5 -12.73 -0.65 -21.20
CA GLN A 5 -12.85 -1.97 -21.84
C GLN A 5 -11.80 -2.98 -21.36
N LEU A 6 -10.86 -2.55 -20.50
CA LEU A 6 -9.86 -3.46 -19.95
C LEU A 6 -10.47 -4.35 -18.86
N PRO A 7 -10.03 -5.62 -18.76
CA PRO A 7 -10.29 -6.44 -17.57
C PRO A 7 -9.86 -5.74 -16.29
N VAL A 8 -10.52 -6.06 -15.18
CA VAL A 8 -10.30 -5.40 -13.88
C VAL A 8 -8.84 -5.52 -13.44
N GLU A 9 -8.24 -6.69 -13.61
CA GLU A 9 -6.85 -6.97 -13.25
C GLU A 9 -5.86 -6.15 -14.09
N GLU A 10 -6.11 -6.04 -15.39
CA GLU A 10 -5.29 -5.22 -16.28
C GLU A 10 -5.39 -3.74 -15.92
N LEU A 11 -6.58 -3.27 -15.60
CA LEU A 11 -6.83 -1.90 -15.19
C LEU A 11 -6.14 -1.59 -13.85
N ARG A 12 -6.24 -2.49 -12.88
CA ARG A 12 -5.57 -2.38 -11.58
C ARG A 12 -4.06 -2.35 -11.76
N CYS A 13 -3.51 -3.30 -12.51
CA CYS A 13 -2.10 -3.38 -12.84
C CYS A 13 -1.59 -2.09 -13.52
N PHE A 14 -2.34 -1.59 -14.51
CA PHE A 14 -2.01 -0.36 -15.21
C PHE A 14 -1.89 0.83 -14.25
N PHE A 15 -2.89 1.02 -13.36
CA PHE A 15 -2.87 2.16 -12.45
C PHE A 15 -1.84 2.04 -11.32
N ILE A 16 -1.51 0.84 -10.85
CA ILE A 16 -0.39 0.61 -9.93
C ILE A 16 0.92 1.03 -10.60
N ASN A 17 1.17 0.57 -11.82
CA ASN A 17 2.39 0.89 -12.56
C ASN A 17 2.49 2.39 -12.89
N ILE A 18 1.41 3.01 -13.35
CA ILE A 18 1.37 4.46 -13.63
C ILE A 18 1.64 5.27 -12.36
N PHE A 19 1.09 4.89 -11.22
CA PHE A 19 1.36 5.54 -9.94
C PHE A 19 2.86 5.50 -9.61
N ASN A 20 3.45 4.30 -9.66
CA ASN A 20 4.87 4.10 -9.35
C ASN A 20 5.78 4.90 -10.29
N VAL A 21 5.50 4.87 -11.60
CA VAL A 21 6.26 5.64 -12.59
C VAL A 21 6.11 7.14 -12.35
N LEU A 22 4.90 7.63 -12.06
CA LEU A 22 4.63 9.04 -11.81
C LEU A 22 5.39 9.55 -10.58
N VAL A 23 5.45 8.77 -9.50
CA VAL A 23 6.26 9.07 -8.32
C VAL A 23 7.74 9.13 -8.67
N LEU A 24 8.29 8.14 -9.37
CA LEU A 24 9.70 8.11 -9.77
C LEU A 24 10.05 9.28 -10.71
N HIS A 25 9.21 9.54 -11.72
CA HIS A 25 9.42 10.64 -12.65
C HIS A 25 9.40 12.00 -11.95
N SER A 26 8.45 12.20 -11.04
CA SER A 26 8.39 13.45 -10.28
C SER A 26 9.61 13.68 -9.39
N LYS A 27 10.19 12.63 -8.83
CA LYS A 27 11.44 12.70 -8.06
C LYS A 27 12.64 13.13 -8.90
N VAL A 28 12.68 12.66 -10.13
CA VAL A 28 13.78 13.01 -11.06
C VAL A 28 13.63 14.43 -11.60
N THR A 29 12.40 14.88 -11.85
CA THR A 29 12.12 16.17 -12.51
C THR A 29 11.88 17.32 -11.55
N SER A 30 11.32 17.07 -10.39
CA SER A 30 11.12 18.11 -9.38
C SER A 30 12.32 18.18 -8.45
N LYS A 31 12.86 19.39 -8.27
CA LYS A 31 13.88 19.67 -7.25
C LYS A 31 13.31 19.66 -5.82
N ALA A 32 12.13 19.09 -5.62
CA ALA A 32 11.52 18.99 -4.31
C ALA A 32 12.35 18.06 -3.41
N PRO A 33 12.68 18.45 -2.19
CA PRO A 33 13.33 17.56 -1.23
C PRO A 33 12.39 16.38 -0.96
N VAL A 34 12.89 15.18 -1.24
CA VAL A 34 12.10 13.94 -1.18
C VAL A 34 12.30 13.21 0.14
N ASP A 35 13.07 13.77 1.04
CA ASP A 35 13.40 13.21 2.35
C ASP A 35 12.46 13.71 3.46
N ASP A 36 11.19 13.92 3.17
CA ASP A 36 10.26 14.25 4.22
C ASP A 36 9.69 12.94 4.79
N ASP A 37 10.17 12.54 5.96
CA ASP A 37 9.65 11.43 6.76
C ASP A 37 8.15 11.59 7.07
N HIS A 38 7.58 12.72 6.70
CA HIS A 38 6.20 13.13 6.91
C HIS A 38 5.37 13.20 5.63
N VAL A 39 5.80 12.60 4.52
CA VAL A 39 4.97 12.54 3.31
C VAL A 39 3.76 11.65 3.56
N VAL A 40 2.81 12.24 4.26
CA VAL A 40 1.46 11.70 4.32
C VAL A 40 0.88 11.72 2.91
N PRO A 41 0.18 10.66 2.45
CA PRO A 41 -0.45 10.61 1.12
C PRO A 41 -1.54 11.66 0.87
N ARG A 42 -1.47 12.82 1.50
CA ARG A 42 -2.46 13.91 1.46
C ARG A 42 -1.85 15.27 1.14
N CYS A 43 -0.55 15.33 0.87
CA CYS A 43 0.11 16.59 0.60
C CYS A 43 -0.25 17.14 -0.79
N SER A 44 0.02 18.42 -1.01
CA SER A 44 -0.20 19.09 -2.30
C SER A 44 0.50 18.41 -3.46
N PHE A 45 1.63 17.75 -3.20
CA PHE A 45 2.37 16.97 -4.17
C PHE A 45 1.50 15.90 -4.85
N PHE A 46 0.70 15.15 -4.08
CA PHE A 46 -0.16 14.09 -4.64
C PHE A 46 -1.28 14.62 -5.52
N ARG A 47 -1.78 15.82 -5.26
CA ARG A 47 -2.84 16.45 -6.06
C ARG A 47 -2.29 17.16 -7.30
N ASN A 48 -1.05 17.65 -7.21
CA ASN A 48 -0.46 18.46 -8.26
C ASN A 48 0.43 17.67 -9.23
N THR A 49 0.76 16.41 -8.91
CA THR A 49 1.56 15.52 -9.75
C THR A 49 0.63 14.60 -10.53
N SER A 50 0.55 14.79 -11.86
CA SER A 50 -0.40 14.05 -12.71
C SER A 50 0.19 13.69 -14.07
N TYR A 51 -0.35 12.61 -14.66
CA TYR A 51 -0.16 12.27 -16.06
C TYR A 51 -1.47 12.40 -16.84
N GLN A 52 -1.34 12.76 -18.11
CA GLN A 52 -2.45 12.66 -19.06
C GLN A 52 -2.54 11.23 -19.61
N VAL A 53 -3.69 10.59 -19.39
CA VAL A 53 -4.00 9.27 -19.94
C VAL A 53 -5.27 9.40 -20.78
N GLY A 54 -5.09 9.32 -22.10
CA GLY A 54 -6.17 9.60 -23.04
C GLY A 54 -6.61 11.07 -22.98
N LYS A 55 -7.87 11.29 -22.60
CA LYS A 55 -8.47 12.63 -22.46
C LYS A 55 -8.40 13.22 -21.05
N TYR A 56 -8.01 12.41 -20.08
CA TYR A 56 -8.12 12.75 -18.67
C TYR A 56 -6.74 12.90 -18.03
N PHE A 57 -6.65 13.80 -17.06
CA PHE A 57 -5.48 13.90 -16.18
C PHE A 57 -5.77 13.11 -14.91
N TYR A 58 -4.81 12.28 -14.52
CA TYR A 58 -4.87 11.51 -13.28
C TYR A 58 -3.72 11.93 -12.39
N SER A 59 -4.03 12.54 -11.27
CA SER A 59 -3.06 12.83 -10.22
C SER A 59 -2.77 11.55 -9.41
N LEU A 60 -1.69 11.57 -8.62
CA LEU A 60 -1.42 10.49 -7.67
C LEU A 60 -2.59 10.27 -6.70
N ASP A 61 -3.26 11.37 -6.29
CA ASP A 61 -4.43 11.29 -5.40
C ASP A 61 -5.63 10.66 -6.12
N ASP A 62 -5.89 11.02 -7.38
CA ASP A 62 -6.96 10.43 -8.18
C ASP A 62 -6.72 8.93 -8.40
N ILE A 63 -5.48 8.52 -8.70
CA ILE A 63 -5.14 7.11 -8.88
C ILE A 63 -5.32 6.34 -7.57
N CYS A 64 -4.71 6.82 -6.49
CA CYS A 64 -4.74 6.10 -5.22
C CYS A 64 -6.15 6.02 -4.64
N ARG A 65 -6.86 7.15 -4.53
CA ARG A 65 -8.17 7.23 -3.87
C ARG A 65 -9.33 7.05 -4.81
N GLY A 66 -9.25 7.62 -5.99
CA GLY A 66 -10.34 7.65 -6.96
C GLY A 66 -10.46 6.37 -7.77
N VAL A 67 -9.35 5.67 -8.01
CA VAL A 67 -9.32 4.46 -8.84
C VAL A 67 -9.08 3.21 -8.00
N LEU A 68 -7.92 3.13 -7.35
CA LEU A 68 -7.48 1.87 -6.70
C LEU A 68 -8.22 1.56 -5.39
N ARG A 69 -8.71 2.58 -4.67
CA ARG A 69 -9.39 2.44 -3.38
C ARG A 69 -10.89 2.76 -3.41
N ALA A 70 -11.40 3.25 -4.53
CA ALA A 70 -12.79 3.67 -4.58
C ALA A 70 -13.74 2.45 -4.61
N LYS A 71 -14.55 2.32 -3.58
CA LYS A 71 -15.58 1.27 -3.44
C LYS A 71 -16.68 1.28 -4.52
N LYS A 72 -16.74 2.33 -5.36
CA LYS A 72 -17.79 2.53 -6.37
C LYS A 72 -17.26 2.99 -7.72
N CYS A 73 -15.97 3.15 -7.89
CA CYS A 73 -15.38 3.61 -9.15
C CYS A 73 -14.73 2.43 -9.87
N LEU A 74 -15.00 2.30 -11.16
CA LEU A 74 -14.44 1.29 -12.07
C LEU A 74 -14.63 -0.18 -11.62
N PHE A 75 -15.59 -0.47 -10.73
CA PHE A 75 -15.94 -1.84 -10.28
C PHE A 75 -14.82 -2.58 -9.54
N LEU A 76 -13.83 -1.83 -9.01
CA LEU A 76 -12.74 -2.41 -8.25
C LEU A 76 -13.09 -2.44 -6.75
N ASP A 77 -13.12 -3.63 -6.17
CA ASP A 77 -13.06 -3.76 -4.72
C ASP A 77 -11.68 -3.32 -4.23
N CYS A 78 -11.64 -2.66 -3.07
CA CYS A 78 -10.39 -2.27 -2.47
C CYS A 78 -9.63 -3.51 -1.99
N ASP A 79 -8.52 -3.84 -2.66
CA ASP A 79 -7.59 -4.86 -2.23
C ASP A 79 -6.50 -4.22 -1.35
N PRO A 80 -6.42 -4.52 -0.04
CA PRO A 80 -5.43 -3.88 0.83
C PRO A 80 -3.98 -4.14 0.42
N ARG A 81 -3.70 -5.22 -0.34
CA ARG A 81 -2.36 -5.53 -0.83
C ARG A 81 -1.79 -4.45 -1.75
N ILE A 82 -2.64 -3.62 -2.37
CA ILE A 82 -2.18 -2.51 -3.21
C ILE A 82 -1.28 -1.53 -2.43
N HIS A 83 -1.49 -1.36 -1.13
CA HIS A 83 -0.66 -0.48 -0.31
C HIS A 83 0.80 -0.94 -0.22
N PHE A 84 1.05 -2.23 -0.44
CA PHE A 84 2.39 -2.83 -0.50
C PHE A 84 2.96 -2.86 -1.93
N ALA A 85 2.20 -2.41 -2.91
CA ALA A 85 2.61 -2.26 -4.31
C ALA A 85 2.85 -0.79 -4.69
N LEU A 86 2.28 0.16 -3.96
CA LEU A 86 2.40 1.59 -4.22
C LEU A 86 3.61 2.18 -3.50
N SER A 87 4.57 2.69 -4.27
CA SER A 87 5.73 3.41 -3.74
C SER A 87 5.43 4.89 -3.63
N TYR A 88 5.41 5.43 -2.43
CA TYR A 88 5.30 6.87 -2.21
C TYR A 88 6.66 7.57 -2.23
N GLY A 89 7.72 6.79 -2.46
CA GLY A 89 9.06 7.30 -2.56
C GLY A 89 9.71 7.68 -1.23
N THR A 90 9.18 7.20 -0.11
CA THR A 90 9.76 7.35 1.23
C THR A 90 10.33 6.03 1.73
N ARG A 91 11.15 6.07 2.77
CA ARG A 91 11.72 4.87 3.40
C ARG A 91 10.66 3.98 4.09
N HIS A 92 9.50 4.57 4.42
CA HIS A 92 8.39 3.86 5.10
C HIS A 92 7.43 3.16 4.14
N THR A 93 7.71 3.23 2.83
CA THR A 93 6.86 2.66 1.80
C THR A 93 7.63 1.69 0.91
N PRO A 94 6.95 0.77 0.22
CA PRO A 94 7.61 -0.19 -0.66
C PRO A 94 8.43 0.49 -1.75
N GLN A 95 9.47 -0.17 -2.20
CA GLN A 95 10.22 0.27 -3.38
C GLN A 95 9.35 0.10 -4.63
N ALA A 96 9.47 1.06 -5.56
CA ALA A 96 8.76 0.99 -6.82
C ALA A 96 9.23 -0.21 -7.64
N ARG A 97 8.29 -0.97 -8.16
CA ARG A 97 8.51 -2.09 -9.08
C ARG A 97 7.42 -2.12 -10.14
N VAL A 98 7.66 -2.85 -11.21
CA VAL A 98 6.67 -3.08 -12.27
C VAL A 98 5.92 -4.37 -11.96
N PHE A 99 4.60 -4.34 -12.16
CA PHE A 99 3.69 -5.47 -11.99
C PHE A 99 3.18 -5.94 -13.35
N GLY A 100 2.99 -7.27 -13.49
CA GLY A 100 2.41 -7.88 -14.67
C GLY A 100 0.91 -8.14 -14.48
N ALA A 101 0.10 -7.89 -15.51
CA ALA A 101 -1.36 -8.07 -15.39
C ALA A 101 -1.75 -9.55 -15.15
N HIS A 102 -1.08 -10.49 -15.82
CA HIS A 102 -1.38 -11.93 -15.69
C HIS A 102 -0.88 -12.55 -14.38
N SER A 103 0.06 -11.90 -13.69
CA SER A 103 0.66 -12.35 -12.43
C SER A 103 0.33 -11.43 -11.25
N LEU A 104 -0.58 -10.46 -11.45
CA LEU A 104 -0.83 -9.39 -10.49
C LEU A 104 -1.16 -9.92 -9.10
N ASP A 105 -2.03 -10.92 -9.00
CA ASP A 105 -2.46 -11.48 -7.71
C ASP A 105 -1.27 -12.07 -6.93
N SER A 106 -0.48 -12.92 -7.57
CA SER A 106 0.71 -13.52 -6.95
C SER A 106 1.81 -12.50 -6.65
N GLU A 107 1.93 -11.47 -7.48
CA GLU A 107 2.91 -10.39 -7.26
C GLU A 107 2.50 -9.46 -6.12
N LEU A 108 1.21 -9.18 -5.94
CA LEU A 108 0.69 -8.44 -4.79
C LEU A 108 0.91 -9.22 -3.49
N ASP A 109 0.65 -10.53 -3.50
CA ASP A 109 0.94 -11.41 -2.37
C ASP A 109 2.43 -11.39 -2.01
N SER A 110 3.28 -11.57 -3.00
CA SER A 110 4.74 -11.55 -2.83
C SER A 110 5.24 -10.19 -2.30
N ALA A 111 4.74 -9.08 -2.85
CA ALA A 111 5.10 -7.74 -2.39
C ALA A 111 4.71 -7.52 -0.93
N THR A 112 3.49 -7.93 -0.57
CA THR A 112 2.96 -7.83 0.80
C THR A 112 3.80 -8.66 1.77
N ARG A 113 4.07 -9.94 1.45
CA ARG A 113 4.87 -10.83 2.29
C ARG A 113 6.29 -10.30 2.50
N ASN A 114 6.94 -9.89 1.43
CA ASN A 114 8.31 -9.36 1.52
C ASN A 114 8.35 -8.13 2.42
N PHE A 115 7.44 -7.17 2.22
CA PHE A 115 7.43 -5.95 3.00
C PHE A 115 7.06 -6.19 4.47
N CYS A 116 6.07 -7.05 4.76
CA CYS A 116 5.70 -7.41 6.12
C CYS A 116 6.83 -8.17 6.84
N THR A 117 7.51 -9.08 6.15
CA THR A 117 8.67 -9.82 6.71
C THR A 117 9.79 -8.87 7.12
N ASP A 118 10.04 -7.83 6.31
CA ASP A 118 11.12 -6.87 6.57
C ASP A 118 10.77 -5.85 7.65
N ARG A 119 9.50 -5.57 7.87
CA ARG A 119 9.08 -4.41 8.68
C ARG A 119 8.33 -4.78 9.96
N VAL A 120 7.61 -5.90 9.99
CA VAL A 120 6.85 -6.29 11.17
C VAL A 120 7.81 -6.85 12.24
N ARG A 121 7.66 -6.36 13.46
CA ARG A 121 8.43 -6.80 14.63
C ARG A 121 7.49 -7.13 15.77
N VAL A 122 7.88 -8.09 16.60
CA VAL A 122 7.10 -8.51 17.78
C VAL A 122 8.02 -8.65 18.96
N ASP A 123 7.70 -7.94 20.02
CA ASP A 123 8.23 -8.16 21.37
C ASP A 123 7.15 -8.83 22.21
N VAL A 124 7.25 -10.16 22.35
CA VAL A 124 6.27 -10.95 23.10
C VAL A 124 6.32 -10.63 24.60
N GLU A 125 7.51 -10.41 25.15
CA GLU A 125 7.69 -10.12 26.57
C GLU A 125 7.19 -8.72 26.92
N GLY A 126 7.50 -7.72 26.10
CA GLY A 126 7.03 -6.35 26.25
C GLY A 126 5.58 -6.14 25.79
N GLY A 127 4.93 -7.13 25.17
CA GLY A 127 3.57 -7.02 24.64
C GLY A 127 3.45 -5.96 23.53
N VAL A 128 4.47 -5.84 22.67
CA VAL A 128 4.51 -4.82 21.60
C VAL A 128 4.52 -5.48 20.23
N VAL A 129 3.63 -5.02 19.36
CA VAL A 129 3.65 -5.35 17.92
C VAL A 129 3.93 -4.08 17.14
N THR A 130 5.03 -4.06 16.39
CA THR A 130 5.39 -2.96 15.49
C THR A 130 4.93 -3.28 14.09
N LEU A 131 4.12 -2.40 13.51
CA LEU A 131 3.58 -2.49 12.15
C LEU A 131 4.12 -1.35 11.28
N PRO A 132 4.18 -1.55 9.95
CA PRO A 132 4.49 -0.47 9.02
C PRO A 132 3.51 0.69 9.14
N LEU A 133 4.01 1.91 9.04
CA LEU A 133 3.20 3.15 9.13
C LEU A 133 2.05 3.20 8.10
N LEU A 134 2.23 2.57 6.93
CA LEU A 134 1.15 2.45 5.94
C LEU A 134 -0.08 1.70 6.47
N CYS A 135 0.10 0.82 7.45
CA CYS A 135 -1.01 0.10 8.09
C CYS A 135 -1.88 1.04 8.94
N GLU A 136 -1.29 2.05 9.56
CA GLU A 136 -2.02 3.12 10.25
C GLU A 136 -2.77 4.02 9.25
N TRP A 137 -2.09 4.48 8.21
CA TRP A 137 -2.67 5.39 7.21
C TRP A 137 -3.89 4.81 6.52
N TYR A 138 -3.91 3.50 6.33
CA TYR A 138 -4.93 2.78 5.56
C TYR A 138 -5.70 1.75 6.40
N SER A 139 -5.71 1.87 7.73
CA SER A 139 -6.34 0.93 8.66
C SER A 139 -7.75 0.50 8.23
N LYS A 140 -8.57 1.44 7.76
CA LYS A 140 -9.95 1.18 7.30
C LYS A 140 -10.04 0.25 6.08
N ASP A 141 -9.02 0.21 5.24
CA ASP A 141 -9.01 -0.67 4.06
C ASP A 141 -8.72 -2.12 4.48
N PHE A 142 -7.86 -2.31 5.49
CA PHE A 142 -7.59 -3.63 6.08
C PHE A 142 -8.79 -4.14 6.87
N GLU A 143 -9.42 -3.28 7.64
CA GLU A 143 -10.59 -3.61 8.46
C GLU A 143 -11.85 -3.89 7.64
N ALA A 144 -11.90 -3.46 6.38
CA ALA A 144 -13.02 -3.73 5.48
C ALA A 144 -13.28 -5.23 5.25
N SER A 145 -12.29 -6.09 5.50
CA SER A 145 -12.41 -7.55 5.46
C SER A 145 -13.03 -8.16 6.74
N GLY A 146 -13.38 -7.34 7.73
CA GLY A 146 -13.86 -7.78 9.06
C GLY A 146 -12.76 -8.26 10.00
N LYS A 147 -11.48 -8.02 9.65
CA LYS A 147 -10.32 -8.36 10.48
C LYS A 147 -9.68 -7.09 11.02
N THR A 148 -9.05 -7.17 12.17
CA THR A 148 -8.15 -6.11 12.62
C THR A 148 -6.91 -6.06 11.73
N VAL A 149 -6.21 -4.93 11.72
CA VAL A 149 -4.96 -4.78 10.94
C VAL A 149 -3.92 -5.85 11.33
N ILE A 150 -3.82 -6.16 12.62
CA ILE A 150 -2.90 -7.19 13.15
C ILE A 150 -3.25 -8.56 12.59
N GLU A 151 -4.53 -8.95 12.65
CA GLU A 151 -5.00 -10.23 12.11
C GLU A 151 -4.78 -10.33 10.61
N TRP A 152 -4.98 -9.23 9.89
CA TRP A 152 -4.73 -9.20 8.45
C TRP A 152 -3.24 -9.38 8.14
N VAL A 153 -2.36 -8.63 8.80
CA VAL A 153 -0.90 -8.70 8.60
C VAL A 153 -0.34 -10.06 9.00
N SER A 154 -0.91 -10.73 10.01
CA SER A 154 -0.48 -12.06 10.46
C SER A 154 -0.50 -13.12 9.37
N ALA A 155 -1.33 -12.96 8.34
CA ALA A 155 -1.38 -13.87 7.19
C ALA A 155 -0.19 -13.68 6.22
N PHE A 156 0.58 -12.59 6.34
CA PHE A 156 1.63 -12.21 5.41
C PHE A 156 3.04 -12.20 6.04
N VAL A 157 3.18 -12.61 7.28
CA VAL A 157 4.48 -12.72 7.97
C VAL A 157 4.91 -14.19 8.11
N PRO A 158 6.20 -14.45 8.38
CA PRO A 158 6.68 -15.81 8.67
C PRO A 158 5.96 -16.45 9.86
N PRO A 159 5.82 -17.79 9.91
CA PRO A 159 5.08 -18.50 10.95
C PRO A 159 5.51 -18.19 12.38
N ASN A 160 6.81 -18.02 12.62
CA ASN A 160 7.34 -17.65 13.93
C ASN A 160 6.90 -16.23 14.35
N VAL A 161 6.85 -15.29 13.42
CA VAL A 161 6.38 -13.93 13.68
C VAL A 161 4.86 -13.94 13.92
N ALA A 162 4.10 -14.71 13.12
CA ALA A 162 2.66 -14.86 13.31
C ALA A 162 2.33 -15.47 14.68
N ALA A 163 3.08 -16.49 15.12
CA ALA A 163 2.94 -17.07 16.46
C ALA A 163 3.25 -16.04 17.56
N GLY A 164 4.29 -15.23 17.38
CA GLY A 164 4.62 -14.14 18.29
C GLY A 164 3.50 -13.08 18.37
N ILE A 165 2.92 -12.69 17.21
CA ILE A 165 1.76 -11.78 17.18
C ILE A 165 0.59 -12.38 17.96
N ALA A 166 0.27 -13.65 17.76
CA ALA A 166 -0.82 -14.31 18.48
C ALA A 166 -0.57 -14.34 20.01
N ALA A 167 0.67 -14.63 20.43
CA ALA A 167 1.06 -14.61 21.85
C ALA A 167 0.97 -13.20 22.44
N ALA A 168 1.45 -12.18 21.74
CA ALA A 168 1.35 -10.79 22.18
C ALA A 168 -0.11 -10.31 22.22
N SER A 169 -0.95 -10.72 21.25
CA SER A 169 -2.37 -10.35 21.18
C SER A 169 -3.22 -10.98 22.29
N ALA A 170 -2.78 -12.08 22.87
CA ALA A 170 -3.45 -12.69 24.03
C ALA A 170 -3.23 -11.90 25.35
N ARG A 171 -2.30 -10.97 25.38
CA ARG A 171 -1.99 -10.14 26.54
C ARG A 171 -2.99 -8.99 26.67
N LYS A 172 -3.28 -8.61 27.92
CA LYS A 172 -4.16 -7.45 28.23
C LYS A 172 -3.47 -6.10 28.01
N ASP A 173 -2.15 -6.08 27.98
CA ASP A 173 -1.30 -4.90 27.84
C ASP A 173 -0.69 -4.74 26.43
N LEU A 174 -1.30 -5.39 25.44
CA LEU A 174 -0.89 -5.27 24.04
C LEU A 174 -0.82 -3.79 23.61
N ARG A 175 0.30 -3.44 23.01
CA ARG A 175 0.51 -2.13 22.37
C ARG A 175 0.89 -2.34 20.91
N VAL A 176 0.24 -1.57 20.03
CA VAL A 176 0.58 -1.51 18.61
C VAL A 176 1.32 -0.21 18.35
N VAL A 177 2.48 -0.32 17.73
CA VAL A 177 3.33 0.82 17.34
C VAL A 177 3.44 0.81 15.82
N TYR A 178 3.42 1.98 15.21
CA TYR A 178 3.54 2.16 13.76
C TYR A 178 4.84 2.91 13.42
N GLU A 179 5.65 2.31 12.50
CA GLU A 179 6.95 2.84 12.09
C GLU A 179 7.16 2.80 10.57
#